data_c12e243499aa68094559098a23f9cf5e
#
_entry.id   c12e243499aa68094559098a23f9cf5e
#
_cell.length_a   1.000
_cell.length_b   1.000
_cell.length_c   1.000
_cell.angle_alpha   90.00
_cell.angle_beta   90.00
_cell.angle_gamma   90.00
#
_symmetry.space_group_name_H-M   'P 1'
#
loop_
_entity.id
_entity.type
_entity.pdbx_description
1 polymer ?
#
loop_
_entity_poly.entity_id
_entity_poly.type
_entity_poly.pdbx_seq_one_letter_code
_entity_poly.pdbx_strand_id
1 'polypeptide(L)'
;MIKVLVIDDEPMQRQGIVRLTPWGDFGAEVIGAAGSGMEGILLAREHRPDVLIVDIKMPGLSGLDVIARLREELEAEYIILSGYGEFEYAQRAIALGVCAYLLKPIDDEDLAAAVKLAAAHIDESRRRLRGVSAVEESSGSLRLPQEEPIRGYLLRAMRHMEEHMAEPITVREVADELGLSVSYLHKLFARCGTSFSSYLTDCRLRRAGQMLREGDEKIYAVAAA
;
A
#
# COMPACT_ATOMS: atom_id res chain seq x y z
N MET A 1 -6.99 -5.93 -22.29
CA MET A 1 -7.71 -5.90 -20.99
C MET A 1 -6.73 -6.30 -19.91
N ILE A 2 -6.85 -5.71 -18.76
CA ILE A 2 -6.02 -6.00 -17.58
C ILE A 2 -6.59 -7.22 -16.87
N LYS A 3 -5.76 -8.22 -16.66
CA LYS A 3 -6.14 -9.48 -16.04
C LYS A 3 -6.05 -9.37 -14.52
N VAL A 4 -7.17 -9.55 -13.83
CA VAL A 4 -7.26 -9.43 -12.37
C VAL A 4 -7.48 -10.81 -11.74
N LEU A 5 -6.71 -11.11 -10.67
CA LEU A 5 -6.93 -12.26 -9.80
C LEU A 5 -7.33 -11.76 -8.42
N VAL A 6 -8.43 -12.30 -7.86
CA VAL A 6 -8.92 -11.96 -6.52
C VAL A 6 -8.62 -13.10 -5.56
N ILE A 7 -8.01 -12.78 -4.41
CA ILE A 7 -7.65 -13.75 -3.37
C ILE A 7 -8.22 -13.26 -2.04
N ASP A 8 -9.25 -13.91 -1.54
CA ASP A 8 -9.94 -13.57 -0.29
C ASP A 8 -10.60 -14.84 0.26
N ASP A 9 -10.40 -15.19 1.52
CA ASP A 9 -10.94 -16.42 2.10
C ASP A 9 -12.45 -16.32 2.41
N GLU A 10 -13.00 -15.11 2.50
CA GLU A 10 -14.42 -14.88 2.70
C GLU A 10 -15.22 -15.00 1.38
N PRO A 11 -16.05 -16.06 1.21
CA PRO A 11 -16.72 -16.31 -0.07
C PRO A 11 -17.64 -15.16 -0.51
N MET A 12 -18.34 -14.52 0.44
CA MET A 12 -19.28 -13.43 0.12
C MET A 12 -18.54 -12.18 -0.35
N GLN A 13 -17.45 -11.80 0.29
CA GLN A 13 -16.64 -10.66 -0.11
C GLN A 13 -15.97 -10.92 -1.46
N ARG A 14 -15.34 -12.08 -1.61
CA ARG A 14 -14.73 -12.49 -2.88
C ARG A 14 -15.72 -12.45 -4.04
N GLN A 15 -16.93 -13.00 -3.86
CA GLN A 15 -17.97 -12.95 -4.89
C GLN A 15 -18.50 -11.53 -5.13
N GLY A 16 -18.60 -10.71 -4.09
CA GLY A 16 -18.97 -9.31 -4.21
C GLY A 16 -17.99 -8.57 -5.12
N ILE A 17 -16.71 -8.63 -4.85
CA ILE A 17 -15.66 -8.00 -5.67
C ILE A 17 -15.72 -8.51 -7.12
N VAL A 18 -15.82 -9.83 -7.32
CA VAL A 18 -15.80 -10.41 -8.66
C VAL A 18 -17.03 -10.02 -9.48
N ARG A 19 -18.23 -9.98 -8.89
CA ARG A 19 -19.50 -9.86 -9.62
C ARG A 19 -20.09 -8.47 -9.64
N LEU A 20 -19.88 -7.67 -8.59
CA LEU A 20 -20.52 -6.36 -8.44
C LEU A 20 -19.66 -5.22 -8.98
N THR A 21 -18.34 -5.40 -9.02
CA THR A 21 -17.45 -4.40 -9.59
C THR A 21 -17.58 -4.36 -11.11
N PRO A 22 -17.79 -3.17 -11.71
CA PRO A 22 -17.93 -3.03 -13.17
C PRO A 22 -16.57 -3.06 -13.87
N TRP A 23 -15.91 -4.21 -13.88
CA TRP A 23 -14.54 -4.41 -14.37
C TRP A 23 -14.33 -3.89 -15.79
N GLY A 24 -15.34 -4.04 -16.67
CA GLY A 24 -15.29 -3.57 -18.06
C GLY A 24 -15.07 -2.07 -18.17
N ASP A 25 -15.61 -1.27 -17.24
CA ASP A 25 -15.46 0.19 -17.20
C ASP A 25 -14.03 0.61 -16.87
N PHE A 26 -13.25 -0.29 -16.30
CA PHE A 26 -11.83 -0.09 -15.96
C PHE A 26 -10.87 -0.70 -16.99
N GLY A 27 -11.40 -1.29 -18.06
CA GLY A 27 -10.60 -2.02 -19.05
C GLY A 27 -9.96 -3.29 -18.47
N ALA A 28 -10.57 -3.86 -17.42
CA ALA A 28 -10.10 -5.02 -16.70
C ALA A 28 -11.06 -6.20 -16.81
N GLU A 29 -10.58 -7.40 -16.52
CA GLU A 29 -11.36 -8.61 -16.40
C GLU A 29 -10.84 -9.48 -15.27
N VAL A 30 -11.74 -10.10 -14.50
CA VAL A 30 -11.36 -11.08 -13.49
C VAL A 30 -11.15 -12.43 -14.15
N ILE A 31 -9.90 -12.90 -14.13
CA ILE A 31 -9.51 -14.18 -14.75
C ILE A 31 -9.56 -15.36 -13.79
N GLY A 32 -9.70 -15.09 -12.49
CA GLY A 32 -9.79 -16.11 -11.46
C GLY A 32 -10.07 -15.54 -10.08
N ALA A 33 -10.48 -16.42 -9.17
CA ALA A 33 -10.68 -16.09 -7.78
C ALA A 33 -10.28 -17.27 -6.89
N ALA A 34 -9.53 -17.00 -5.82
CA ALA A 34 -9.01 -18.00 -4.89
C ALA A 34 -9.55 -17.78 -3.47
N GLY A 35 -9.85 -18.86 -2.77
CA GLY A 35 -10.29 -18.85 -1.38
C GLY A 35 -9.18 -19.04 -0.36
N SER A 36 -7.92 -19.08 -0.79
CA SER A 36 -6.77 -19.20 0.11
C SER A 36 -5.50 -18.66 -0.56
N GLY A 37 -4.50 -18.29 0.26
CA GLY A 37 -3.22 -17.82 -0.26
C GLY A 37 -2.49 -18.85 -1.12
N MET A 38 -2.57 -20.14 -0.78
CA MET A 38 -1.92 -21.21 -1.55
C MET A 38 -2.58 -21.39 -2.93
N GLU A 39 -3.91 -21.43 -2.98
CA GLU A 39 -4.67 -21.48 -4.22
C GLU A 39 -4.39 -20.25 -5.10
N GLY A 40 -4.34 -19.07 -4.47
CA GLY A 40 -4.00 -17.82 -5.14
C GLY A 40 -2.62 -17.85 -5.80
N ILE A 41 -1.60 -18.40 -5.13
CA ILE A 41 -0.26 -18.57 -5.71
C ILE A 41 -0.29 -19.50 -6.92
N LEU A 42 -1.00 -20.62 -6.85
CA LEU A 42 -1.10 -21.57 -7.95
C LEU A 42 -1.78 -20.91 -9.17
N LEU A 43 -2.93 -20.26 -8.97
CA LEU A 43 -3.64 -19.57 -10.05
C LEU A 43 -2.83 -18.40 -10.62
N ALA A 44 -2.12 -17.65 -9.78
CA ALA A 44 -1.27 -16.54 -10.24
C ALA A 44 -0.12 -17.03 -11.14
N ARG A 45 0.50 -18.16 -10.82
CA ARG A 45 1.55 -18.77 -11.64
C ARG A 45 1.02 -19.29 -12.96
N GLU A 46 -0.17 -19.90 -12.96
CA GLU A 46 -0.81 -20.47 -14.14
C GLU A 46 -1.31 -19.40 -15.11
N HIS A 47 -2.05 -18.41 -14.59
CA HIS A 47 -2.75 -17.43 -15.42
C HIS A 47 -1.98 -16.13 -15.64
N ARG A 48 -0.91 -15.89 -14.88
CA ARG A 48 -0.10 -14.68 -14.99
C ARG A 48 -0.95 -13.40 -15.02
N PRO A 49 -1.67 -13.08 -13.92
CA PRO A 49 -2.46 -11.86 -13.84
C PRO A 49 -1.59 -10.62 -13.91
N ASP A 50 -2.18 -9.53 -14.39
CA ASP A 50 -1.54 -8.20 -14.36
C ASP A 50 -1.72 -7.54 -12.99
N VAL A 51 -2.85 -7.81 -12.31
CA VAL A 51 -3.19 -7.27 -10.99
C VAL A 51 -3.66 -8.38 -10.08
N LEU A 52 -3.14 -8.40 -8.85
CA LEU A 52 -3.64 -9.25 -7.77
C LEU A 52 -4.30 -8.38 -6.71
N ILE A 53 -5.55 -8.69 -6.37
CA ILE A 53 -6.28 -8.12 -5.23
C ILE A 53 -6.28 -9.17 -4.13
N VAL A 54 -5.66 -8.87 -3.00
CA VAL A 54 -5.34 -9.88 -1.98
C VAL A 54 -5.79 -9.42 -0.60
N ASP A 55 -6.61 -10.24 0.06
CA ASP A 55 -6.89 -10.03 1.48
C ASP A 55 -5.69 -10.35 2.34
N ILE A 56 -5.45 -9.54 3.39
CA ILE A 56 -4.32 -9.78 4.31
C ILE A 56 -4.56 -11.00 5.18
N LYS A 57 -5.74 -11.07 5.81
CA LYS A 57 -6.02 -12.05 6.86
C LYS A 57 -6.67 -13.29 6.29
N MET A 58 -5.86 -14.23 5.84
CA MET A 58 -6.32 -15.53 5.39
C MET A 58 -5.70 -16.66 6.23
N PRO A 59 -6.42 -17.78 6.45
CA PRO A 59 -5.88 -18.95 7.13
C PRO A 59 -4.64 -19.51 6.42
N GLY A 60 -3.60 -19.79 7.20
CA GLY A 60 -2.35 -20.40 6.72
C GLY A 60 -1.37 -19.34 6.17
N LEU A 61 -1.51 -18.92 4.93
CA LEU A 61 -0.68 -17.87 4.32
C LEU A 61 -1.39 -16.54 4.33
N SER A 62 -0.78 -15.53 4.95
CA SER A 62 -1.28 -14.16 4.85
C SER A 62 -1.13 -13.60 3.43
N GLY A 63 -1.96 -12.61 3.09
CA GLY A 63 -1.83 -11.92 1.80
C GLY A 63 -0.45 -11.30 1.56
N LEU A 64 0.19 -10.80 2.60
CA LEU A 64 1.55 -10.28 2.51
C LEU A 64 2.59 -11.37 2.19
N ASP A 65 2.39 -12.58 2.72
CA ASP A 65 3.28 -13.71 2.42
C ASP A 65 3.06 -14.22 0.99
N VAL A 66 1.82 -14.15 0.48
CA VAL A 66 1.49 -14.42 -0.93
C VAL A 66 2.23 -13.44 -1.84
N ILE A 67 2.12 -12.14 -1.57
CA ILE A 67 2.78 -11.09 -2.34
C ILE A 67 4.30 -11.24 -2.30
N ALA A 68 4.88 -11.47 -1.10
CA ALA A 68 6.32 -11.63 -0.94
C ALA A 68 6.90 -12.77 -1.81
N ARG A 69 6.13 -13.87 -1.99
CA ARG A 69 6.53 -14.99 -2.85
C ARG A 69 6.36 -14.70 -4.33
N LEU A 70 5.26 -14.05 -4.72
CA LEU A 70 4.94 -13.86 -6.13
C LEU A 70 5.69 -12.71 -6.78
N ARG A 71 6.05 -11.67 -6.03
CA ARG A 71 6.68 -10.47 -6.60
C ARG A 71 8.05 -10.70 -7.23
N GLU A 72 8.76 -11.76 -6.84
CA GLU A 72 10.02 -12.15 -7.45
C GLU A 72 9.82 -12.97 -8.74
N GLU A 73 8.61 -13.54 -8.90
CA GLU A 73 8.28 -14.44 -10.01
C GLU A 73 7.39 -13.78 -11.06
N LEU A 74 6.61 -12.76 -10.68
CA LEU A 74 5.60 -12.12 -11.52
C LEU A 74 5.75 -10.60 -11.55
N GLU A 75 5.76 -10.05 -12.76
CA GLU A 75 5.61 -8.62 -13.00
C GLU A 75 4.13 -8.24 -12.92
N ALA A 76 3.59 -8.14 -11.72
CA ALA A 76 2.20 -7.81 -11.46
C ALA A 76 2.09 -6.68 -10.43
N GLU A 77 1.00 -5.92 -10.49
CA GLU A 77 0.65 -4.94 -9.48
C GLU A 77 -0.20 -5.59 -8.39
N TYR A 78 0.02 -5.17 -7.14
CA TYR A 78 -0.61 -5.76 -5.97
C TYR A 78 -1.47 -4.73 -5.25
N ILE A 79 -2.75 -5.06 -5.02
CA ILE A 79 -3.71 -4.29 -4.22
C ILE A 79 -4.05 -5.12 -3.00
N ILE A 80 -3.89 -4.55 -1.82
CA ILE A 80 -4.21 -5.21 -0.55
C ILE A 80 -5.57 -4.77 -0.05
N LEU A 81 -6.33 -5.76 0.46
CA LEU A 81 -7.55 -5.55 1.22
C LEU A 81 -7.30 -5.87 2.69
N SER A 82 -7.77 -5.01 3.60
CA SER A 82 -7.58 -5.20 5.04
C SER A 82 -8.83 -4.83 5.82
N GLY A 83 -9.25 -5.69 6.73
CA GLY A 83 -10.38 -5.43 7.65
C GLY A 83 -10.03 -4.53 8.83
N TYR A 84 -8.76 -4.26 9.07
CA TYR A 84 -8.28 -3.42 10.17
C TYR A 84 -7.08 -2.59 9.73
N GLY A 85 -7.02 -1.37 10.22
CA GLY A 85 -5.87 -0.48 10.06
C GLY A 85 -4.68 -0.90 10.94
N GLU A 86 -4.31 -2.19 10.92
CA GLU A 86 -3.12 -2.65 11.64
C GLU A 86 -1.88 -2.10 10.93
N PHE A 87 -1.24 -1.18 11.60
CA PHE A 87 -0.10 -0.44 11.10
C PHE A 87 1.03 -1.35 10.58
N GLU A 88 1.31 -2.44 11.28
CA GLU A 88 2.35 -3.39 10.87
C GLU A 88 2.10 -3.99 9.49
N TYR A 89 0.85 -4.24 9.13
CA TYR A 89 0.51 -4.72 7.80
C TYR A 89 0.69 -3.65 6.72
N ALA A 90 0.31 -2.41 7.02
CA ALA A 90 0.52 -1.29 6.09
C ALA A 90 2.02 -1.06 5.84
N GLN A 91 2.85 -1.09 6.89
CA GLN A 91 4.30 -0.96 6.78
C GLN A 91 4.91 -2.08 5.92
N ARG A 92 4.53 -3.34 6.17
CA ARG A 92 4.99 -4.49 5.36
C ARG A 92 4.51 -4.38 3.91
N ALA A 93 3.27 -3.97 3.69
CA ALA A 93 2.71 -3.75 2.36
C ALA A 93 3.50 -2.70 1.56
N ILE A 94 3.83 -1.57 2.21
CA ILE A 94 4.69 -0.54 1.62
C ILE A 94 6.07 -1.10 1.28
N ALA A 95 6.71 -1.84 2.19
CA ALA A 95 8.01 -2.47 1.96
C ALA A 95 7.98 -3.46 0.78
N LEU A 96 6.85 -4.15 0.59
CA LEU A 96 6.60 -5.03 -0.55
C LEU A 96 6.27 -4.29 -1.85
N GLY A 97 6.09 -2.99 -1.83
CA GLY A 97 5.79 -2.19 -3.02
C GLY A 97 4.40 -2.43 -3.59
N VAL A 98 3.39 -2.64 -2.74
CA VAL A 98 2.02 -2.77 -3.22
C VAL A 98 1.53 -1.45 -3.83
N CYS A 99 0.72 -1.56 -4.87
CA CYS A 99 0.16 -0.42 -5.59
C CYS A 99 -0.86 0.35 -4.74
N ALA A 100 -1.70 -0.38 -4.00
CA ALA A 100 -2.73 0.21 -3.15
C ALA A 100 -3.01 -0.66 -1.92
N TYR A 101 -3.49 -0.01 -0.87
CA TYR A 101 -3.93 -0.64 0.38
C TYR A 101 -5.33 -0.10 0.70
N LEU A 102 -6.34 -0.95 0.64
CA LEU A 102 -7.74 -0.60 0.82
C LEU A 102 -8.28 -1.17 2.13
N LEU A 103 -9.04 -0.36 2.87
CA LEU A 103 -9.71 -0.80 4.08
C LEU A 103 -11.10 -1.37 3.78
N LYS A 104 -11.45 -2.45 4.42
CA LYS A 104 -12.81 -3.01 4.42
C LYS A 104 -13.70 -2.22 5.42
N PRO A 105 -14.96 -1.87 5.09
CA PRO A 105 -15.66 -2.24 3.85
C PRO A 105 -15.09 -1.48 2.65
N ILE A 106 -14.93 -2.19 1.52
CA ILE A 106 -14.34 -1.62 0.32
C ILE A 106 -15.37 -0.75 -0.38
N ASP A 107 -15.01 0.50 -0.64
CA ASP A 107 -15.77 1.39 -1.49
C ASP A 107 -15.47 1.11 -2.97
N ASP A 108 -16.52 1.08 -3.81
CA ASP A 108 -16.35 0.83 -5.24
C ASP A 108 -15.48 1.91 -5.92
N GLU A 109 -15.55 3.16 -5.46
CA GLU A 109 -14.72 4.26 -5.98
C GLU A 109 -13.24 4.06 -5.62
N ASP A 110 -12.94 3.62 -4.39
CA ASP A 110 -11.58 3.33 -3.95
C ASP A 110 -10.98 2.15 -4.70
N LEU A 111 -11.76 1.09 -4.91
CA LEU A 111 -11.33 -0.07 -5.69
C LEU A 111 -11.08 0.32 -7.16
N ALA A 112 -11.97 1.11 -7.75
CA ALA A 112 -11.81 1.63 -9.09
C ALA A 112 -10.55 2.48 -9.25
N ALA A 113 -10.28 3.36 -8.27
CA ALA A 113 -9.08 4.20 -8.27
C ALA A 113 -7.80 3.37 -8.16
N ALA A 114 -7.79 2.33 -7.31
CA ALA A 114 -6.65 1.42 -7.15
C ALA A 114 -6.37 0.62 -8.43
N VAL A 115 -7.42 0.10 -9.08
CA VAL A 115 -7.27 -0.65 -10.34
C VAL A 115 -6.78 0.26 -11.47
N LYS A 116 -7.27 1.49 -11.56
CA LYS A 116 -6.79 2.47 -12.56
C LYS A 116 -5.32 2.84 -12.33
N LEU A 117 -4.91 2.98 -11.07
CA LEU A 117 -3.51 3.23 -10.72
C LEU A 117 -2.61 2.06 -11.14
N ALA A 118 -3.02 0.83 -10.82
CA ALA A 118 -2.31 -0.39 -11.23
C ALA A 118 -2.21 -0.47 -12.76
N ALA A 119 -3.30 -0.15 -13.48
CA ALA A 119 -3.32 -0.08 -14.93
C ALA A 119 -2.28 0.88 -15.51
N ALA A 120 -2.20 2.08 -14.94
CA ALA A 120 -1.24 3.09 -15.38
C ALA A 120 0.22 2.63 -15.18
N HIS A 121 0.54 1.98 -14.05
CA HIS A 121 1.86 1.42 -13.79
C HIS A 121 2.24 0.31 -14.78
N ILE A 122 1.29 -0.59 -15.08
CA ILE A 122 1.47 -1.67 -16.04
C ILE A 122 1.74 -1.10 -17.45
N ASP A 123 0.96 -0.12 -17.87
CA ASP A 123 1.13 0.51 -19.17
C ASP A 123 2.47 1.24 -19.30
N GLU A 124 2.90 1.92 -18.25
CA GLU A 124 4.21 2.58 -18.21
C GLU A 124 5.36 1.56 -18.30
N SER A 125 5.29 0.47 -17.52
CA SER A 125 6.27 -0.61 -17.56
C SER A 125 6.33 -1.26 -18.95
N ARG A 126 5.18 -1.55 -19.56
CA ARG A 126 5.10 -2.11 -20.92
C ARG A 126 5.66 -1.16 -21.99
N ARG A 127 5.47 0.15 -21.85
CA ARG A 127 6.07 1.15 -22.76
C ARG A 127 7.58 1.19 -22.64
N ARG A 128 8.13 1.15 -21.42
CA ARG A 128 9.57 1.09 -21.18
C ARG A 128 10.21 -0.15 -21.82
N LEU A 129 9.59 -1.32 -21.67
CA LEU A 129 10.07 -2.59 -22.25
C LEU A 129 10.02 -2.61 -23.79
N ARG A 130 9.06 -1.92 -24.43
CA ARG A 130 8.93 -1.85 -25.88
C ARG A 130 9.92 -0.90 -26.55
N GLY A 131 10.81 -0.25 -25.80
CA GLY A 131 11.85 0.62 -26.37
C GLY A 131 11.31 1.88 -27.06
N VAL A 132 10.11 2.31 -26.73
CA VAL A 132 9.56 3.57 -27.19
C VAL A 132 10.09 4.68 -26.28
N SER A 133 11.40 4.98 -26.40
CA SER A 133 11.91 6.30 -26.07
C SER A 133 11.34 7.26 -27.09
N ALA A 134 10.20 7.82 -26.79
CA ALA A 134 9.78 9.04 -27.46
C ALA A 134 10.69 10.16 -26.98
N VAL A 135 11.77 10.40 -27.73
CA VAL A 135 12.41 11.71 -27.80
C VAL A 135 11.38 12.62 -28.45
N GLU A 136 10.61 13.32 -27.67
CA GLU A 136 9.99 14.57 -28.08
C GLU A 136 10.57 15.69 -27.23
N GLU A 137 11.69 16.21 -27.70
CA GLU A 137 12.02 17.60 -27.48
C GLU A 137 10.99 18.45 -28.23
N SER A 138 10.13 19.10 -27.49
CA SER A 138 9.50 20.35 -27.91
C SER A 138 9.01 21.14 -26.71
N SER A 139 9.79 22.13 -26.37
CA SER A 139 9.43 23.50 -25.94
C SER A 139 8.23 23.66 -24.99
N GLY A 140 8.50 24.12 -23.77
CA GLY A 140 7.53 24.84 -22.95
C GLY A 140 7.24 24.18 -21.62
N SER A 141 8.27 24.07 -20.80
CA SER A 141 8.26 24.14 -19.32
C SER A 141 6.91 24.15 -18.63
N LEU A 142 6.53 23.01 -18.12
CA LEU A 142 6.30 22.82 -16.69
C LEU A 142 6.78 21.39 -16.41
N ARG A 143 7.99 21.25 -15.90
CA ARG A 143 8.40 20.00 -15.28
C ARG A 143 7.48 19.83 -14.08
N LEU A 144 6.39 19.08 -14.26
CA LEU A 144 5.70 18.47 -13.14
C LEU A 144 6.79 17.65 -12.41
N PRO A 145 6.97 17.82 -11.10
CA PRO A 145 7.86 16.97 -10.36
C PRO A 145 7.48 15.53 -10.70
N GLN A 146 8.46 14.70 -11.02
CA GLN A 146 8.23 13.27 -11.09
C GLN A 146 7.66 12.91 -9.72
N GLU A 147 6.39 12.57 -9.68
CA GLU A 147 5.74 12.16 -8.45
C GLU A 147 6.50 10.95 -7.94
N GLU A 148 7.31 11.16 -6.90
CA GLU A 148 7.85 10.04 -6.16
C GLU A 148 6.67 9.16 -5.76
N PRO A 149 6.79 7.82 -5.88
CA PRO A 149 5.70 6.93 -5.49
C PRO A 149 5.25 7.30 -4.07
N ILE A 150 3.95 7.35 -3.85
CA ILE A 150 3.28 7.58 -2.55
C ILE A 150 4.03 6.91 -1.39
N ARG A 151 4.55 5.72 -1.66
CA ARG A 151 5.47 4.97 -0.80
C ARG A 151 6.69 5.76 -0.32
N GLY A 152 7.39 6.46 -1.22
CA GLY A 152 8.62 7.17 -0.87
C GLY A 152 8.35 8.31 0.12
N TYR A 153 7.27 9.05 -0.10
CA TYR A 153 6.87 10.13 0.82
C TYR A 153 6.45 9.58 2.18
N LEU A 154 5.64 8.52 2.20
CA LEU A 154 5.17 7.93 3.45
C LEU A 154 6.31 7.33 4.27
N LEU A 155 7.22 6.58 3.64
CA LEU A 155 8.39 6.01 4.32
C LEU A 155 9.32 7.09 4.88
N ARG A 156 9.52 8.19 4.15
CA ARG A 156 10.31 9.32 4.65
C ARG A 156 9.62 10.02 5.81
N ALA A 157 8.29 10.24 5.72
CA ALA A 157 7.51 10.79 6.81
C ALA A 157 7.61 9.93 8.08
N MET A 158 7.42 8.62 7.94
CA MET A 158 7.50 7.66 9.04
C MET A 158 8.89 7.63 9.67
N ARG A 159 9.94 7.56 8.85
CA ARG A 159 11.33 7.59 9.33
C ARG A 159 11.62 8.88 10.11
N HIS A 160 11.27 10.02 9.55
CA HIS A 160 11.44 11.30 10.22
C HIS A 160 10.72 11.34 11.57
N MET A 161 9.50 10.83 11.64
CA MET A 161 8.75 10.75 12.89
C MET A 161 9.40 9.79 13.91
N GLU A 162 9.94 8.66 13.47
CA GLU A 162 10.65 7.71 14.33
C GLU A 162 11.98 8.28 14.87
N GLU A 163 12.70 9.00 14.04
CA GLU A 163 13.98 9.64 14.43
C GLU A 163 13.77 10.79 15.42
N HIS A 164 12.65 11.51 15.32
CA HIS A 164 12.39 12.72 16.12
C HIS A 164 11.23 12.57 17.11
N MET A 165 10.73 11.33 17.36
CA MET A 165 9.54 11.11 18.20
C MET A 165 9.67 11.62 19.64
N ALA A 166 10.88 11.80 20.15
CA ALA A 166 11.14 12.36 21.48
C ALA A 166 10.90 13.89 21.53
N GLU A 167 10.85 14.56 20.38
CA GLU A 167 10.64 16.00 20.28
C GLU A 167 9.17 16.32 19.97
N PRO A 168 8.70 17.55 20.20
CA PRO A 168 7.36 17.97 19.78
C PRO A 168 7.32 18.17 18.28
N ILE A 169 7.00 17.10 17.53
CA ILE A 169 6.86 17.12 16.06
C ILE A 169 5.43 17.51 15.67
N THR A 170 5.32 18.40 14.69
CA THR A 170 4.04 18.78 14.08
C THR A 170 3.91 18.22 12.66
N VAL A 171 2.67 17.97 12.23
CA VAL A 171 2.38 17.54 10.87
C VAL A 171 2.88 18.54 9.81
N ARG A 172 2.92 19.82 10.17
CA ARG A 172 3.40 20.90 9.29
C ARG A 172 4.91 20.78 9.04
N GLU A 173 5.70 20.56 10.09
CA GLU A 173 7.15 20.39 9.99
C GLU A 173 7.50 19.22 9.09
N VAL A 174 6.85 18.07 9.28
CA VAL A 174 7.08 16.88 8.46
C VAL A 174 6.64 17.12 7.01
N ALA A 175 5.53 17.81 6.80
CA ALA A 175 5.06 18.15 5.45
C ALA A 175 6.05 19.10 4.75
N ASP A 176 6.50 20.15 5.41
CA ASP A 176 7.43 21.15 4.88
C ASP A 176 8.78 20.50 4.51
N GLU A 177 9.31 19.61 5.35
CA GLU A 177 10.56 18.88 5.06
C GLU A 177 10.46 17.96 3.86
N LEU A 178 9.30 17.34 3.66
CA LEU A 178 9.05 16.46 2.52
C LEU A 178 8.63 17.22 1.24
N GLY A 179 8.46 18.54 1.31
CA GLY A 179 7.94 19.35 0.21
C GLY A 179 6.48 19.04 -0.13
N LEU A 180 5.68 18.64 0.88
CA LEU A 180 4.28 18.26 0.74
C LEU A 180 3.35 19.30 1.38
N SER A 181 2.10 19.33 0.93
CA SER A 181 1.07 20.04 1.71
C SER A 181 0.63 19.19 2.91
N VAL A 182 0.24 19.85 4.01
CA VAL A 182 -0.33 19.19 5.19
C VAL A 182 -1.53 18.30 4.81
N SER A 183 -2.40 18.81 3.92
CA SER A 183 -3.57 18.05 3.44
C SER A 183 -3.18 16.78 2.68
N TYR A 184 -2.09 16.82 1.91
CA TYR A 184 -1.61 15.64 1.19
C TYR A 184 -1.00 14.62 2.15
N LEU A 185 -0.21 15.07 3.13
CA LEU A 185 0.35 14.18 4.16
C LEU A 185 -0.75 13.49 4.98
N HIS A 186 -1.81 14.22 5.36
CA HIS A 186 -2.98 13.61 6.00
C HIS A 186 -3.65 12.53 5.13
N LYS A 187 -3.79 12.78 3.83
CA LYS A 187 -4.33 11.78 2.89
C LYS A 187 -3.44 10.55 2.77
N LEU A 188 -2.10 10.72 2.82
CA LEU A 188 -1.16 9.59 2.80
C LEU A 188 -1.36 8.68 4.01
N PHE A 189 -1.43 9.26 5.23
CA PHE A 189 -1.68 8.48 6.45
C PHE A 189 -3.07 7.85 6.46
N ALA A 190 -4.11 8.57 6.02
CA ALA A 190 -5.46 8.05 5.94
C ALA A 190 -5.57 6.84 5.00
N ARG A 191 -4.84 6.83 3.88
CA ARG A 191 -4.76 5.67 2.96
C ARG A 191 -4.16 4.42 3.63
N CYS A 192 -3.38 4.60 4.69
CA CYS A 192 -2.82 3.50 5.49
C CYS A 192 -3.68 3.18 6.72
N GLY A 193 -4.91 3.70 6.79
CA GLY A 193 -5.83 3.42 7.90
C GLY A 193 -5.41 4.04 9.23
N THR A 194 -4.52 5.04 9.22
CA THR A 194 -4.06 5.72 10.43
C THR A 194 -4.07 7.23 10.25
N SER A 195 -3.79 7.97 11.31
CA SER A 195 -3.53 9.40 11.24
C SER A 195 -2.09 9.70 11.65
N PHE A 196 -1.58 10.87 11.27
CA PHE A 196 -0.27 11.36 11.72
C PHE A 196 -0.13 11.27 13.25
N SER A 197 -1.13 11.75 13.98
CA SER A 197 -1.11 11.76 15.46
C SER A 197 -1.17 10.35 16.05
N SER A 198 -2.01 9.45 15.49
CA SER A 198 -2.09 8.06 15.91
C SER A 198 -0.75 7.36 15.71
N TYR A 199 -0.14 7.53 14.54
CA TYR A 199 1.16 6.94 14.26
C TYR A 199 2.27 7.40 15.21
N LEU A 200 2.34 8.72 15.46
CA LEU A 200 3.31 9.28 16.40
C LEU A 200 3.12 8.75 17.83
N THR A 201 1.88 8.63 18.27
CA THR A 201 1.54 8.04 19.57
C THR A 201 1.98 6.59 19.66
N ASP A 202 1.75 5.79 18.62
CA ASP A 202 2.17 4.38 18.58
C ASP A 202 3.70 4.24 18.57
N CYS A 203 4.43 5.12 17.90
CA CYS A 203 5.90 5.14 17.94
C CYS A 203 6.39 5.40 19.38
N ARG A 204 5.83 6.40 20.05
CA ARG A 204 6.18 6.74 21.42
C ARG A 204 5.85 5.63 22.40
N LEU A 205 4.67 5.01 22.29
CA LEU A 205 4.26 3.88 23.14
C LEU A 205 5.15 2.64 22.92
N ARG A 206 5.53 2.34 21.68
CA ARG A 206 6.47 1.24 21.38
C ARG A 206 7.83 1.50 22.00
N ARG A 207 8.36 2.72 21.88
CA ARG A 207 9.63 3.10 22.47
C ARG A 207 9.60 3.02 23.99
N ALA A 208 8.55 3.56 24.62
CA ALA A 208 8.35 3.45 26.06
C ALA A 208 8.25 1.99 26.53
N GLY A 209 7.52 1.14 25.80
CA GLY A 209 7.42 -0.29 26.08
C GLY A 209 8.75 -1.04 25.91
N GLN A 210 9.61 -0.59 25.00
CA GLN A 210 10.95 -1.14 24.84
C GLN A 210 11.85 -0.74 26.01
N MET A 211 11.88 0.54 26.40
CA MET A 211 12.66 1.06 27.54
C MET A 211 12.28 0.35 28.85
N LEU A 212 10.99 0.10 29.07
CA LEU A 212 10.50 -0.65 30.23
C LEU A 212 10.93 -2.13 30.23
N ARG A 213 11.06 -2.76 29.06
CA ARG A 213 11.53 -4.15 28.94
C ARG A 213 13.04 -4.29 29.11
N GLU A 214 13.79 -3.32 28.67
CA GLU A 214 15.25 -3.28 28.80
C GLU A 214 15.71 -3.00 30.25
N GLY A 215 14.78 -2.59 31.12
CA GLY A 215 14.94 -2.66 32.59
C GLY A 215 15.77 -1.56 33.22
N ASP A 216 16.23 -0.59 32.46
CA ASP A 216 17.19 0.44 32.94
C ASP A 216 16.55 1.72 33.50
N GLU A 217 15.23 1.91 33.32
CA GLU A 217 14.59 3.17 33.70
C GLU A 217 13.31 3.01 34.53
N LYS A 218 13.10 3.92 35.47
CA LYS A 218 11.87 3.98 36.27
C LYS A 218 10.71 4.53 35.41
N ILE A 219 9.49 4.03 35.62
CA ILE A 219 8.28 4.38 34.85
C ILE A 219 8.09 5.89 34.65
N TYR A 220 8.39 6.72 35.66
CA TYR A 220 8.28 8.17 35.55
C TYR A 220 9.35 8.82 34.65
N ALA A 221 10.51 8.21 34.49
CA ALA A 221 11.54 8.69 33.57
C ALA A 221 11.17 8.39 32.11
N VAL A 222 10.56 7.20 31.86
CA VAL A 222 10.04 6.82 30.54
C VAL A 222 8.86 7.70 30.11
N ALA A 223 8.06 8.21 31.04
CA ALA A 223 6.94 9.12 30.74
C ALA A 223 7.36 10.56 30.43
N ALA A 224 8.62 10.94 30.77
CA ALA A 224 9.16 12.26 30.55
C ALA A 224 10.08 12.36 29.31
N ALA A 225 10.43 11.23 28.70
CA ALA A 225 11.22 11.12 27.49
C ALA A 225 10.32 11.03 26.24
#